data_b19577a6993b63b7500a0952f81a6ae6
#
_entry.id   b19577a6993b63b7500a0952f81a6ae6
#
_cell.length_a   1.000
_cell.length_b   1.000
_cell.length_c   1.000
_cell.angle_alpha   90.00
_cell.angle_beta   90.00
_cell.angle_gamma   90.00
#
_symmetry.space_group_name_H-M   'P 1'
#
loop_
_entity.id
_entity.type
_entity.pdbx_description
1 polymer ?
#
loop_
_entity_poly.entity_id
_entity_poly.type
_entity_poly.pdbx_seq_one_letter_code
_entity_poly.pdbx_strand_id
1 'polypeptide(L)'
;AAIRQDLLREGPKGSMWAAYTDDDGALVGWEERGSRWRGFSTGGEKVLFRLGSTDASRVCVTEAAIDAMSLADLEGSRPDSLYVATGGGWSPATEVALRRLASRPETLLVAATDADAQGEIYAERIRKMAEETGCRRLRLSPVQRDWNLMLQEKKGRGERWEEWAEGALPPDRRPPRG
;
A
#
# COMPACT_ATOMS: atom_id res chain seq x y z
N ALA A 1 -10.40 -9.03 4.89
CA ALA A 1 -9.98 -7.97 5.82
C ALA A 1 -10.64 -6.63 5.46
N ALA A 2 -10.44 -6.05 4.26
CA ALA A 2 -10.91 -4.71 3.90
C ALA A 2 -12.44 -4.50 4.01
N ILE A 3 -13.25 -5.47 3.60
CA ILE A 3 -14.72 -5.39 3.73
C ILE A 3 -15.14 -5.38 5.21
N ARG A 4 -14.45 -6.13 6.08
CA ARG A 4 -14.76 -6.16 7.52
C ARG A 4 -14.39 -4.84 8.24
N GLN A 5 -13.56 -4.00 7.62
CA GLN A 5 -13.18 -2.69 8.15
C GLN A 5 -13.97 -1.54 7.51
N ASP A 6 -15.03 -1.84 6.75
CA ASP A 6 -15.83 -0.85 6.00
C ASP A 6 -15.01 0.00 5.00
N LEU A 7 -13.86 -0.51 4.56
CA LEU A 7 -12.96 0.20 3.64
C LEU A 7 -13.37 0.08 2.17
N LEU A 8 -14.27 -0.85 1.86
CA LEU A 8 -14.72 -1.11 0.50
C LEU A 8 -16.23 -1.09 0.41
N ARG A 9 -16.73 -0.49 -0.67
CA ARG A 9 -18.14 -0.52 -1.06
C ARG A 9 -18.28 -0.86 -2.53
N GLU A 10 -19.41 -1.45 -2.89
CA GLU A 10 -19.81 -1.55 -4.28
C GLU A 10 -20.40 -0.21 -4.73
N GLY A 11 -19.86 0.33 -5.79
CA GLY A 11 -20.33 1.52 -6.45
C GLY A 11 -21.18 1.22 -7.68
N PRO A 12 -21.66 2.25 -8.41
CA PRO A 12 -22.44 2.07 -9.61
C PRO A 12 -21.77 1.14 -10.63
N LYS A 13 -22.58 0.30 -11.29
CA LYS A 13 -22.14 -0.64 -12.34
C LYS A 13 -21.10 -1.66 -11.87
N GLY A 14 -21.15 -2.06 -10.60
CA GLY A 14 -20.23 -3.03 -10.02
C GLY A 14 -18.78 -2.51 -9.86
N SER A 15 -18.60 -1.19 -9.76
CA SER A 15 -17.29 -0.63 -9.45
C SER A 15 -16.91 -0.86 -7.99
N MET A 16 -15.62 -0.97 -7.73
CA MET A 16 -15.07 -0.96 -6.37
C MET A 16 -14.86 0.49 -5.94
N TRP A 17 -15.34 0.83 -4.75
CA TRP A 17 -15.06 2.09 -4.08
C TRP A 17 -14.24 1.83 -2.82
N ALA A 18 -13.04 2.40 -2.75
CA ALA A 18 -12.14 2.27 -1.61
C ALA A 18 -12.09 3.59 -0.82
N ALA A 19 -12.32 3.51 0.49
CA ALA A 19 -12.41 4.65 1.39
C ALA A 19 -11.03 5.24 1.68
N TYR A 20 -10.90 6.54 1.49
CA TYR A 20 -9.74 7.33 1.91
C TYR A 20 -10.12 8.09 3.19
N THR A 21 -9.26 8.01 4.19
CA THR A 21 -9.51 8.61 5.49
C THR A 21 -8.40 9.58 5.87
N ASP A 22 -8.73 10.57 6.68
CA ASP A 22 -7.75 11.40 7.39
C ASP A 22 -7.11 10.64 8.58
N ASP A 23 -6.32 11.33 9.37
CA ASP A 23 -5.60 10.73 10.50
C ASP A 23 -6.51 10.41 11.69
N ASP A 24 -7.68 11.02 11.75
CA ASP A 24 -8.73 10.77 12.77
C ASP A 24 -9.66 9.62 12.33
N GLY A 25 -9.45 9.07 11.13
CA GLY A 25 -10.24 8.01 10.54
C GLY A 25 -11.54 8.48 9.87
N ALA A 26 -11.75 9.81 9.76
CA ALA A 26 -12.91 10.34 9.06
C ALA A 26 -12.79 10.14 7.55
N LEU A 27 -13.90 9.72 6.91
CA LEU A 27 -13.96 9.53 5.47
C LEU A 27 -13.82 10.87 4.73
N VAL A 28 -12.81 10.97 3.86
CA VAL A 28 -12.53 12.20 3.09
C VAL A 28 -12.66 12.02 1.58
N GLY A 29 -12.77 10.79 1.10
CA GLY A 29 -12.94 10.52 -0.33
C GLY A 29 -12.99 9.05 -0.66
N TRP A 30 -13.23 8.76 -1.94
CA TRP A 30 -13.30 7.40 -2.48
C TRP A 30 -12.42 7.28 -3.71
N GLU A 31 -11.53 6.28 -3.73
CA GLU A 31 -10.95 5.80 -4.97
C GLU A 31 -11.96 4.87 -5.63
N GLU A 32 -12.26 5.14 -6.90
CA GLU A 32 -13.26 4.43 -7.66
C GLU A 32 -12.59 3.63 -8.78
N ARG A 33 -12.90 2.33 -8.87
CA ARG A 33 -12.32 1.46 -9.89
C ARG A 33 -13.39 0.54 -10.50
N GLY A 34 -13.72 0.77 -11.74
CA GLY A 34 -14.55 -0.07 -12.58
C GLY A 34 -13.72 -0.84 -13.60
N SER A 35 -14.37 -1.67 -14.43
CA SER A 35 -13.70 -2.46 -15.47
C SER A 35 -13.04 -1.62 -16.57
N ARG A 36 -13.54 -0.41 -16.83
CA ARG A 36 -13.08 0.50 -17.91
C ARG A 36 -12.77 1.90 -17.41
N TRP A 37 -12.87 2.15 -16.13
CA TRP A 37 -12.75 3.48 -15.54
C TRP A 37 -12.09 3.41 -14.17
N ARG A 38 -11.33 4.43 -13.87
CA ARG A 38 -10.71 4.66 -12.57
C ARG A 38 -10.71 6.15 -12.28
N GLY A 39 -10.93 6.53 -11.03
CA GLY A 39 -10.98 7.92 -10.63
C GLY A 39 -11.01 8.10 -9.12
N PHE A 40 -11.29 9.31 -8.73
CA PHE A 40 -11.46 9.68 -7.33
C PHE A 40 -12.71 10.55 -7.20
N SER A 41 -13.44 10.42 -6.09
CA SER A 41 -14.71 11.12 -5.87
C SER A 41 -14.54 12.64 -5.98
N THR A 42 -15.47 13.29 -6.68
CA THR A 42 -15.48 14.75 -6.82
C THR A 42 -15.61 15.42 -5.46
N GLY A 43 -14.76 16.41 -5.17
CA GLY A 43 -14.73 17.10 -3.87
C GLY A 43 -14.07 16.30 -2.74
N GLY A 44 -13.64 15.08 -3.00
CA GLY A 44 -12.89 14.28 -2.03
C GLY A 44 -11.41 14.68 -1.97
N GLU A 45 -10.76 14.38 -0.85
CA GLU A 45 -9.35 14.63 -0.61
C GLU A 45 -8.54 13.32 -0.62
N LYS A 46 -7.45 13.28 -1.40
CA LYS A 46 -6.52 12.15 -1.41
C LYS A 46 -5.59 12.23 -0.22
N VAL A 47 -6.03 11.72 0.93
CA VAL A 47 -5.16 11.55 2.09
C VAL A 47 -4.51 10.18 2.01
N LEU A 48 -5.10 9.13 2.59
CA LEU A 48 -4.61 7.76 2.46
C LEU A 48 -5.77 6.75 2.52
N PHE A 49 -5.71 5.73 1.67
CA PHE A 49 -6.35 4.45 1.98
C PHE A 49 -5.53 3.75 3.07
N ARG A 50 -6.17 3.10 4.04
CA ARG A 50 -5.50 2.43 5.15
C ARG A 50 -6.11 1.04 5.37
N LEU A 51 -5.28 0.00 5.31
CA LEU A 51 -5.67 -1.39 5.57
C LEU A 51 -4.70 -2.01 6.58
N GLY A 52 -5.22 -2.55 7.66
CA GLY A 52 -4.44 -3.17 8.75
C GLY A 52 -4.53 -2.40 10.04
N SER A 53 -3.59 -2.64 10.97
CA SER A 53 -3.55 -1.94 12.25
C SER A 53 -2.94 -0.55 12.11
N THR A 54 -3.63 0.47 12.62
CA THR A 54 -3.11 1.84 12.64
C THR A 54 -1.87 1.99 13.51
N ASP A 55 -1.67 1.09 14.49
CA ASP A 55 -0.52 1.10 15.40
C ASP A 55 0.67 0.27 14.89
N ALA A 56 0.52 -0.36 13.71
CA ALA A 56 1.58 -1.17 13.13
C ALA A 56 2.85 -0.33 12.87
N SER A 57 4.01 -0.90 13.22
CA SER A 57 5.31 -0.25 13.01
C SER A 57 5.79 -0.34 11.57
N ARG A 58 5.32 -1.30 10.79
CA ARG A 58 5.64 -1.44 9.36
C ARG A 58 4.55 -0.79 8.51
N VAL A 59 4.91 0.26 7.78
CA VAL A 59 4.01 1.04 6.91
C VAL A 59 4.39 0.80 5.46
N CYS A 60 3.52 0.09 4.70
CA CYS A 60 3.73 -0.21 3.28
C CYS A 60 2.96 0.79 2.43
N VAL A 61 3.69 1.58 1.64
CA VAL A 61 3.12 2.64 0.80
C VAL A 61 3.04 2.15 -0.64
N THR A 62 1.80 2.07 -1.17
CA THR A 62 1.47 1.72 -2.55
C THR A 62 0.80 2.88 -3.28
N GLU A 63 0.55 2.74 -4.57
CA GLU A 63 -0.06 3.80 -5.38
C GLU A 63 -1.59 3.76 -5.37
N ALA A 64 -2.21 2.59 -5.45
CA ALA A 64 -3.65 2.42 -5.45
C ALA A 64 -4.13 1.49 -4.34
N ALA A 65 -5.38 1.66 -3.90
CA ALA A 65 -5.98 0.81 -2.86
C ALA A 65 -5.97 -0.67 -3.23
N ILE A 66 -6.13 -1.00 -4.52
CA ILE A 66 -6.07 -2.39 -4.97
C ILE A 66 -4.68 -2.98 -4.79
N ASP A 67 -3.61 -2.20 -4.94
CA ASP A 67 -2.24 -2.66 -4.76
C ASP A 67 -1.92 -2.87 -3.28
N ALA A 68 -2.43 -2.00 -2.40
CA ALA A 68 -2.34 -2.19 -0.95
C ALA A 68 -3.02 -3.49 -0.50
N MET A 69 -4.22 -3.77 -1.02
CA MET A 69 -4.95 -5.00 -0.74
C MET A 69 -4.26 -6.22 -1.32
N SER A 70 -3.71 -6.11 -2.52
CA SER A 70 -3.00 -7.21 -3.20
C SER A 70 -1.71 -7.56 -2.47
N LEU A 71 -0.95 -6.56 -2.04
CA LEU A 71 0.24 -6.78 -1.22
C LEU A 71 -0.10 -7.42 0.12
N ALA A 72 -1.17 -6.93 0.79
CA ALA A 72 -1.63 -7.53 2.04
C ALA A 72 -2.02 -9.00 1.88
N ASP A 73 -2.72 -9.35 0.79
CA ASP A 73 -3.10 -10.74 0.49
C ASP A 73 -1.87 -11.61 0.18
N LEU A 74 -0.94 -11.10 -0.61
CA LEU A 74 0.33 -11.76 -0.93
C LEU A 74 1.16 -12.07 0.33
N GLU A 75 1.18 -11.18 1.31
CA GLU A 75 1.91 -11.32 2.58
C GLU A 75 1.11 -12.04 3.68
N GLY A 76 -0.09 -12.55 3.38
CA GLY A 76 -0.96 -13.21 4.35
C GLY A 76 -1.56 -12.26 5.41
N SER A 77 -1.73 -10.98 5.06
CA SER A 77 -2.28 -9.93 5.96
C SER A 77 -1.54 -9.84 7.29
N ARG A 78 -0.27 -9.50 7.22
CA ARG A 78 0.62 -9.40 8.39
C ARG A 78 0.05 -8.50 9.49
N PRO A 79 0.01 -8.94 10.74
CA PRO A 79 -0.56 -8.16 11.85
C PRO A 79 0.31 -6.95 12.24
N ASP A 80 1.62 -6.96 11.92
CA ASP A 80 2.58 -5.90 12.17
C ASP A 80 2.63 -4.83 11.08
N SER A 81 1.72 -4.90 10.10
CA SER A 81 1.76 -4.03 8.92
C SER A 81 0.48 -3.21 8.75
N LEU A 82 0.69 -1.94 8.40
CA LEU A 82 -0.31 -1.03 7.85
C LEU A 82 0.00 -0.84 6.36
N TYR A 83 -0.95 -1.20 5.51
CA TYR A 83 -0.85 -1.02 4.07
C TYR A 83 -1.63 0.24 3.70
N VAL A 84 -0.95 1.20 3.08
CA VAL A 84 -1.56 2.48 2.68
C VAL A 84 -1.42 2.70 1.18
N ALA A 85 -2.37 3.46 0.60
CA ALA A 85 -2.29 3.88 -0.78
C ALA A 85 -2.52 5.39 -0.94
N THR A 86 -1.87 5.98 -1.95
CA THR A 86 -1.88 7.42 -2.23
C THR A 86 -2.98 7.85 -3.22
N GLY A 87 -3.69 6.89 -3.84
CA GLY A 87 -4.75 7.16 -4.83
C GLY A 87 -4.24 7.61 -6.19
N GLY A 88 -3.09 7.09 -6.62
CA GLY A 88 -2.47 7.42 -7.91
C GLY A 88 -2.00 8.87 -7.99
N GLY A 89 -1.66 9.49 -6.87
CA GLY A 89 -1.17 10.86 -6.79
C GLY A 89 -0.36 11.10 -5.53
N TRP A 90 0.14 12.32 -5.37
CA TRP A 90 0.87 12.75 -4.19
C TRP A 90 0.44 14.17 -3.82
N SER A 91 -0.63 14.28 -3.05
CA SER A 91 -1.18 15.56 -2.58
C SER A 91 -0.41 16.08 -1.36
N PRO A 92 -0.55 17.36 -1.01
CA PRO A 92 -0.03 17.88 0.26
C PRO A 92 -0.58 17.13 1.48
N ALA A 93 -1.85 16.71 1.47
CA ALA A 93 -2.45 15.93 2.54
C ALA A 93 -1.85 14.53 2.64
N THR A 94 -1.59 13.86 1.49
CA THR A 94 -0.85 12.59 1.42
C THR A 94 0.54 12.73 2.06
N GLU A 95 1.28 13.78 1.69
CA GLU A 95 2.61 14.06 2.24
C GLU A 95 2.58 14.22 3.77
N VAL A 96 1.65 15.02 4.29
CA VAL A 96 1.50 15.25 5.74
C VAL A 96 1.16 13.95 6.47
N ALA A 97 0.20 13.17 5.96
CA ALA A 97 -0.21 11.91 6.57
C ALA A 97 0.92 10.87 6.59
N LEU A 98 1.65 10.71 5.48
CA LEU A 98 2.80 9.80 5.42
C LEU A 98 3.92 10.24 6.35
N ARG A 99 4.20 11.53 6.44
CA ARG A 99 5.22 12.09 7.34
C ARG A 99 4.88 11.85 8.81
N ARG A 100 3.61 11.97 9.20
CA ARG A 100 3.15 11.62 10.55
C ARG A 100 3.38 10.12 10.85
N LEU A 101 3.05 9.25 9.92
CA LEU A 101 3.32 7.81 10.06
C LEU A 101 4.82 7.52 10.16
N ALA A 102 5.65 8.15 9.33
CA ALA A 102 7.09 8.00 9.34
C ALA A 102 7.76 8.51 10.63
N SER A 103 7.18 9.53 11.27
CA SER A 103 7.72 10.12 12.50
C SER A 103 7.38 9.34 13.77
N ARG A 104 6.59 8.25 13.68
CA ARG A 104 6.30 7.41 14.85
C ARG A 104 7.53 6.58 15.25
N PRO A 105 7.72 6.30 16.56
CA PRO A 105 8.81 5.44 17.01
C PRO A 105 8.83 4.07 16.32
N GLU A 106 10.01 3.55 16.07
CA GLU A 106 10.26 2.22 15.50
C GLU A 106 9.65 1.98 14.10
N THR A 107 9.20 3.03 13.40
CA THR A 107 8.61 2.87 12.08
C THR A 107 9.61 2.30 11.07
N LEU A 108 9.15 1.31 10.31
CA LEU A 108 9.75 0.84 9.07
C LEU A 108 8.88 1.31 7.90
N LEU A 109 9.31 2.32 7.18
CA LEU A 109 8.63 2.82 6.00
C LEU A 109 9.03 1.99 4.77
N VAL A 110 8.06 1.31 4.17
CA VAL A 110 8.28 0.43 3.02
C VAL A 110 7.75 1.11 1.76
N ALA A 111 8.63 1.46 0.85
CA ALA A 111 8.26 1.92 -0.49
C ALA A 111 7.84 0.70 -1.33
N ALA A 112 6.54 0.43 -1.37
CA ALA A 112 5.92 -0.67 -2.12
C ALA A 112 5.17 -0.14 -3.36
N THR A 113 5.77 0.83 -4.04
CA THR A 113 5.26 1.46 -5.27
C THR A 113 5.47 0.56 -6.48
N ASP A 114 4.78 0.84 -7.57
CA ASP A 114 4.80 0.09 -8.82
C ASP A 114 6.22 -0.04 -9.40
N ALA A 115 6.44 -1.05 -10.26
CA ALA A 115 7.72 -1.27 -10.93
C ALA A 115 7.75 -0.50 -12.27
N ASP A 116 7.51 0.81 -12.21
CA ASP A 116 7.59 1.70 -13.37
C ASP A 116 8.26 3.03 -12.99
N ALA A 117 8.42 3.92 -13.98
CA ALA A 117 9.10 5.20 -13.78
C ALA A 117 8.40 6.10 -12.73
N GLN A 118 7.07 6.06 -12.65
CA GLN A 118 6.33 6.84 -11.66
C GLN A 118 6.49 6.23 -10.26
N GLY A 119 6.47 4.91 -10.16
CA GLY A 119 6.72 4.19 -8.92
C GLY A 119 8.10 4.46 -8.34
N GLU A 120 9.12 4.58 -9.18
CA GLU A 120 10.47 4.95 -8.72
C GLU A 120 10.55 6.40 -8.24
N ILE A 121 9.81 7.34 -8.86
CA ILE A 121 9.71 8.72 -8.36
C ILE A 121 9.09 8.74 -6.95
N TYR A 122 8.03 7.96 -6.72
CA TYR A 122 7.40 7.88 -5.40
C TYR A 122 8.30 7.15 -4.39
N ALA A 123 8.99 6.09 -4.79
CA ALA A 123 9.96 5.41 -3.94
C ALA A 123 11.07 6.34 -3.48
N GLU A 124 11.56 7.22 -4.36
CA GLU A 124 12.56 8.23 -4.03
C GLU A 124 12.02 9.29 -3.05
N ARG A 125 10.76 9.71 -3.18
CA ARG A 125 10.11 10.60 -2.21
C ARG A 125 10.02 9.95 -0.83
N ILE A 126 9.61 8.68 -0.78
CA ILE A 126 9.54 7.89 0.45
C ILE A 126 10.92 7.74 1.08
N ARG A 127 11.95 7.51 0.26
CA ARG A 127 13.35 7.45 0.72
C ARG A 127 13.77 8.75 1.42
N LYS A 128 13.54 9.90 0.78
CA LYS A 128 13.85 11.22 1.34
C LYS A 128 13.09 11.47 2.64
N MET A 129 11.79 11.17 2.67
CA MET A 129 10.97 11.29 3.87
C MET A 129 11.53 10.46 5.03
N ALA A 130 11.96 9.22 4.77
CA ALA A 130 12.55 8.36 5.79
C ALA A 130 13.88 8.91 6.32
N GLU A 131 14.70 9.52 5.46
CA GLU A 131 15.95 10.18 5.86
C GLU A 131 15.70 11.41 6.72
N GLU A 132 14.71 12.24 6.35
CA GLU A 132 14.33 13.45 7.08
C GLU A 132 13.72 13.15 8.45
N THR A 133 12.94 12.07 8.56
CA THR A 133 12.29 11.65 9.82
C THR A 133 13.17 10.72 10.67
N GLY A 134 14.27 10.21 10.11
CA GLY A 134 15.16 9.26 10.77
C GLY A 134 14.58 7.85 10.93
N CYS A 135 13.48 7.52 10.27
CA CYS A 135 12.88 6.19 10.37
C CYS A 135 13.61 5.16 9.47
N ARG A 136 13.45 3.88 9.80
CA ARG A 136 13.97 2.79 8.96
C ARG A 136 13.22 2.75 7.63
N ARG A 137 13.89 2.29 6.59
CA ARG A 137 13.29 2.19 5.25
C ARG A 137 13.59 0.88 4.55
N LEU A 138 12.70 0.49 3.64
CA LEU A 138 12.85 -0.66 2.76
C LEU A 138 12.22 -0.32 1.39
N ARG A 139 12.85 -0.74 0.29
CA ARG A 139 12.22 -0.80 -1.03
C ARG A 139 11.70 -2.22 -1.26
N LEU A 140 10.42 -2.34 -1.54
CA LEU A 140 9.78 -3.59 -1.94
C LEU A 140 9.11 -3.35 -3.30
N SER A 141 9.60 -3.98 -4.34
CA SER A 141 9.08 -3.82 -5.71
C SER A 141 8.34 -5.08 -6.15
N PRO A 142 7.17 -4.96 -6.81
CA PRO A 142 6.56 -6.11 -7.43
C PRO A 142 7.45 -6.65 -8.56
N VAL A 143 7.41 -7.95 -8.81
CA VAL A 143 8.09 -8.58 -9.97
C VAL A 143 7.36 -8.22 -11.26
N GLN A 144 6.05 -8.05 -11.19
CA GLN A 144 5.20 -7.52 -12.25
C GLN A 144 5.14 -6.00 -12.19
N ARG A 145 4.45 -5.36 -13.14
CA ARG A 145 4.31 -3.91 -13.16
C ARG A 145 3.69 -3.36 -11.86
N ASP A 146 2.71 -4.04 -11.31
CA ASP A 146 2.01 -3.67 -10.09
C ASP A 146 1.67 -4.90 -9.21
N TRP A 147 1.27 -4.68 -7.96
CA TRP A 147 0.96 -5.75 -7.00
C TRP A 147 -0.28 -6.54 -7.37
N ASN A 148 -1.25 -5.90 -8.02
CA ASN A 148 -2.48 -6.58 -8.42
C ASN A 148 -2.21 -7.58 -9.55
N LEU A 149 -1.40 -7.23 -10.55
CA LEU A 149 -0.96 -8.16 -11.58
C LEU A 149 -0.19 -9.33 -10.99
N MET A 150 0.74 -9.04 -10.07
CA MET A 150 1.51 -10.08 -9.38
C MET A 150 0.61 -11.06 -8.62
N LEU A 151 -0.40 -10.56 -7.90
CA LEU A 151 -1.37 -11.40 -7.19
C LEU A 151 -2.19 -12.26 -8.14
N GLN A 152 -2.68 -11.68 -9.25
CA GLN A 152 -3.47 -12.40 -10.25
C GLN A 152 -2.67 -13.56 -10.87
N GLU A 153 -1.41 -13.32 -11.25
CA GLU A 153 -0.55 -14.38 -11.79
C GLU A 153 -0.28 -15.50 -10.78
N LYS A 154 0.00 -15.16 -9.52
CA LYS A 154 0.21 -16.15 -8.46
C LYS A 154 -1.01 -17.00 -8.21
N LYS A 155 -2.19 -16.39 -8.13
CA LYS A 155 -3.45 -17.14 -7.99
C LYS A 155 -3.72 -18.04 -9.20
N GLY A 156 -3.36 -17.60 -10.39
CA GLY A 156 -3.47 -18.41 -11.62
C GLY A 156 -2.52 -19.62 -11.64
N ARG A 157 -1.36 -19.54 -10.95
CA ARG A 157 -0.35 -20.62 -10.88
C ARG A 157 -0.48 -21.49 -9.63
N GLY A 158 -1.28 -21.10 -8.63
CA GLY A 158 -1.39 -21.79 -7.35
C GLY A 158 -0.15 -21.62 -6.44
N GLU A 159 0.72 -20.66 -6.72
CA GLU A 159 1.95 -20.40 -5.97
C GLU A 159 1.68 -19.71 -4.63
N ARG A 160 2.48 -20.05 -3.59
CA ARG A 160 2.40 -19.41 -2.26
C ARG A 160 3.43 -18.28 -2.14
N TRP A 161 3.13 -17.32 -1.25
CA TRP A 161 3.98 -16.15 -0.99
C TRP A 161 5.41 -16.51 -0.52
N GLU A 162 5.53 -17.56 0.28
CA GLU A 162 6.80 -17.98 0.88
C GLU A 162 7.86 -18.28 -0.18
N GLU A 163 7.45 -18.87 -1.30
CA GLU A 163 8.35 -19.24 -2.41
C GLU A 163 8.96 -18.01 -3.11
N TRP A 164 8.21 -16.91 -3.14
CA TRP A 164 8.71 -15.64 -3.69
C TRP A 164 9.55 -14.85 -2.68
N ALA A 165 9.14 -14.78 -1.42
CA ALA A 165 9.82 -14.01 -0.37
C ALA A 165 11.26 -14.47 -0.15
N GLU A 166 11.55 -15.77 -0.32
CA GLU A 166 12.90 -16.30 -0.26
C GLU A 166 13.82 -15.75 -1.37
N GLY A 167 13.28 -15.42 -2.54
CA GLY A 167 14.04 -14.85 -3.67
C GLY A 167 14.20 -13.33 -3.63
N ALA A 168 13.23 -12.61 -3.06
CA ALA A 168 13.15 -11.16 -3.11
C ALA A 168 13.84 -10.43 -1.93
N LEU A 169 14.04 -11.11 -0.79
CA LEU A 169 14.73 -10.52 0.35
C LEU A 169 16.27 -10.62 0.19
N PRO A 170 17.03 -9.57 0.57
CA PRO A 170 18.47 -9.65 0.67
C PRO A 170 18.91 -10.81 1.57
N PRO A 171 20.03 -11.47 1.29
CA PRO A 171 20.45 -12.70 1.98
C PRO A 171 20.61 -12.54 3.50
N ASP A 172 20.88 -11.35 3.98
CA ASP A 172 21.01 -11.00 5.41
C ASP A 172 19.68 -10.90 6.17
N ARG A 173 18.54 -10.94 5.47
CA ARG A 173 17.20 -10.82 6.06
C ARG A 173 16.27 -12.00 5.79
N ARG A 174 16.82 -13.09 5.29
CA ARG A 174 16.04 -14.33 5.10
C ARG A 174 15.81 -14.99 6.46
N PRO A 175 14.57 -15.48 6.75
CA PRO A 175 14.34 -16.26 7.96
C PRO A 175 15.21 -17.53 7.94
N PRO A 176 15.65 -18.03 9.09
CA PRO A 176 16.41 -19.29 9.14
C PRO A 176 15.57 -20.40 8.54
N ARG A 177 16.19 -21.21 7.67
CA ARG A 177 15.54 -22.41 7.14
C ARG A 177 15.31 -23.38 8.30
N GLY A 178 14.04 -23.68 8.58
CA GLY A 178 13.65 -24.70 9.54
C GLY A 178 13.94 -26.11 9.05
#